data_c01bc3558f7a97337609fcf35cbe79ae
#
_entry.id   c01bc3558f7a97337609fcf35cbe79ae
#
_cell.length_a   1.000
_cell.length_b   1.000
_cell.length_c   1.000
_cell.angle_alpha   90.00
_cell.angle_beta   90.00
_cell.angle_gamma   90.00
#
_symmetry.space_group_name_H-M   'P 1'
#
loop_
_entity.id
_entity.type
_entity.pdbx_description
1 polymer ?
#
loop_
_entity_poly.entity_id
_entity_poly.type
_entity_poly.pdbx_seq_one_letter_code
_entity_poly.pdbx_strand_id
1 'polypeptide(L)'
;MLAIYKKEVKSYFTTMTGYVFIAFLALVVGYVFYMINVKSSYAWIGKTLEYSYVSIVFMILVPVMTMKVFADERHTKTDQMLFTAPVTVGQIVWGKYLAILTVFLVNVLIICMYPLFMADYGEIPFLASYSAIGGFFLMGAVYFAVGLFISSITENQIISAVVTFAVILLSFMMQYMTGIVPSKPMPTAVVTAVFFVILAV
;
A
#
# COMPACT_ATOMS: atom_id res chain seq x y z
N MET A 1 20.12 -11.23 4.67
CA MET A 1 19.11 -10.18 4.46
C MET A 1 19.40 -9.34 3.21
N LEU A 2 20.56 -8.70 3.08
CA LEU A 2 20.87 -7.76 1.98
C LEU A 2 20.90 -8.43 0.59
N ALA A 3 21.33 -9.69 0.49
CA ALA A 3 21.34 -10.46 -0.75
C ALA A 3 19.91 -10.76 -1.26
N ILE A 4 19.01 -11.13 -0.33
CA ILE A 4 17.59 -11.38 -0.65
C ILE A 4 16.92 -10.09 -1.11
N TYR A 5 17.11 -9.00 -0.37
CA TYR A 5 16.60 -7.68 -0.74
C TYR A 5 17.06 -7.25 -2.15
N LYS A 6 18.36 -7.34 -2.46
CA LYS A 6 18.89 -6.99 -3.79
C LYS A 6 18.31 -7.86 -4.90
N LYS A 7 18.17 -9.18 -4.65
CA LYS A 7 17.54 -10.11 -5.59
C LYS A 7 16.11 -9.70 -5.89
N GLU A 8 15.31 -9.45 -4.85
CA GLU A 8 13.91 -9.08 -4.98
C GLU A 8 13.72 -7.72 -5.67
N VAL A 9 14.46 -6.69 -5.26
CA VAL A 9 14.43 -5.38 -5.93
C VAL A 9 14.78 -5.52 -7.40
N LYS A 10 15.86 -6.26 -7.71
CA LYS A 10 16.24 -6.52 -9.10
C LYS A 10 15.14 -7.25 -9.86
N SER A 11 14.45 -8.22 -9.22
CA SER A 11 13.33 -8.93 -9.81
C SER A 11 12.19 -7.99 -10.18
N TYR A 12 11.79 -7.06 -9.31
CA TYR A 12 10.74 -6.07 -9.61
C TYR A 12 11.11 -5.13 -10.76
N PHE A 13 12.39 -4.75 -10.88
CA PHE A 13 12.87 -3.88 -11.97
C PHE A 13 13.29 -4.64 -13.23
N THR A 14 13.39 -5.96 -13.23
CA THR A 14 13.59 -6.77 -14.44
C THR A 14 12.29 -7.34 -14.99
N THR A 15 11.28 -7.52 -14.13
CA THR A 15 9.93 -7.92 -14.55
C THR A 15 9.06 -6.69 -14.83
N MET A 16 8.05 -6.84 -15.69
CA MET A 16 7.10 -5.75 -15.97
C MET A 16 6.30 -5.30 -14.74
N THR A 17 6.18 -6.12 -13.71
CA THR A 17 5.28 -5.86 -12.57
C THR A 17 5.63 -4.59 -11.81
N GLY A 18 6.91 -4.33 -11.54
CA GLY A 18 7.34 -3.11 -10.85
C GLY A 18 7.10 -1.85 -11.67
N TYR A 19 7.43 -1.89 -12.96
CA TYR A 19 7.21 -0.75 -13.86
C TYR A 19 5.71 -0.44 -14.06
N VAL A 20 4.88 -1.48 -14.24
CA VAL A 20 3.43 -1.31 -14.37
C VAL A 20 2.84 -0.69 -13.11
N PHE A 21 3.27 -1.15 -11.93
CA PHE A 21 2.85 -0.56 -10.65
C PHE A 21 3.22 0.93 -10.57
N ILE A 22 4.50 1.26 -10.84
CA ILE A 22 4.99 2.64 -10.77
C ILE A 22 4.24 3.53 -11.78
N ALA A 23 4.16 3.09 -13.03
CA ALA A 23 3.54 3.86 -14.10
C ALA A 23 2.03 4.09 -13.85
N PHE A 24 1.30 3.04 -13.46
CA PHE A 24 -0.14 3.12 -13.29
C PHE A 24 -0.52 3.98 -12.07
N LEU A 25 0.17 3.81 -10.94
CA LEU A 25 -0.07 4.63 -9.75
C LEU A 25 0.30 6.10 -10.02
N ALA A 26 1.46 6.36 -10.64
CA ALA A 26 1.89 7.71 -10.98
C ALA A 26 0.92 8.39 -11.98
N LEU A 27 0.39 7.65 -12.96
CA LEU A 27 -0.60 8.15 -13.91
C LEU A 27 -1.89 8.56 -13.21
N VAL A 28 -2.43 7.71 -12.33
CA VAL A 28 -3.69 8.02 -11.65
C VAL A 28 -3.51 9.16 -10.66
N VAL A 29 -2.45 9.15 -9.85
CA VAL A 29 -2.17 10.26 -8.92
C VAL A 29 -1.94 11.55 -9.70
N GLY A 30 -1.20 11.52 -10.82
CA GLY A 30 -0.96 12.67 -11.67
C GLY A 30 -2.24 13.22 -12.31
N TYR A 31 -3.13 12.35 -12.78
CA TYR A 31 -4.43 12.74 -13.32
C TYR A 31 -5.31 13.42 -12.27
N VAL A 32 -5.41 12.82 -11.08
CA VAL A 32 -6.20 13.37 -9.96
C VAL A 32 -5.57 14.70 -9.47
N PHE A 33 -4.24 14.77 -9.43
CA PHE A 33 -3.51 16.00 -9.12
C PHE A 33 -3.86 17.12 -10.10
N TYR A 34 -3.85 16.84 -11.40
CA TYR A 34 -4.25 17.81 -12.42
C TYR A 34 -5.68 18.29 -12.21
N MET A 35 -6.62 17.37 -11.97
CA MET A 35 -8.05 17.72 -11.80
C MET A 35 -8.31 18.55 -10.53
N ILE A 36 -7.69 18.20 -9.41
CA ILE A 36 -7.96 18.82 -8.10
C ILE A 36 -7.06 20.04 -7.87
N ASN A 37 -5.75 19.87 -8.01
CA ASN A 37 -4.81 20.91 -7.64
C ASN A 37 -4.65 21.96 -8.74
N VAL A 38 -4.53 21.53 -10.00
CA VAL A 38 -4.32 22.49 -11.10
C VAL A 38 -5.64 23.10 -11.56
N LYS A 39 -6.62 22.28 -11.95
CA LYS A 39 -7.88 22.76 -12.52
C LYS A 39 -8.81 23.42 -11.48
N SER A 40 -8.90 22.87 -10.28
CA SER A 40 -9.75 23.42 -9.20
C SER A 40 -8.98 24.33 -8.24
N SER A 41 -7.69 24.64 -8.51
CA SER A 41 -6.83 25.53 -7.73
C SER A 41 -6.77 25.20 -6.24
N TYR A 42 -6.75 23.90 -5.89
CA TYR A 42 -6.72 23.46 -4.50
C TYR A 42 -5.27 23.31 -4.03
N ALA A 43 -4.85 24.12 -3.06
CA ALA A 43 -3.45 24.24 -2.65
C ALA A 43 -2.88 23.04 -1.85
N TRP A 44 -3.72 22.10 -1.39
CA TRP A 44 -3.29 21.01 -0.52
C TRP A 44 -3.33 19.65 -1.22
N ILE A 45 -2.18 18.97 -1.33
CA ILE A 45 -2.04 17.68 -2.01
C ILE A 45 -2.72 16.51 -1.26
N GLY A 46 -2.96 16.65 0.04
CA GLY A 46 -3.66 15.61 0.82
C GLY A 46 -5.00 15.23 0.22
N LYS A 47 -5.75 16.20 -0.32
CA LYS A 47 -7.03 15.95 -0.98
C LYS A 47 -6.89 15.08 -2.24
N THR A 48 -5.79 15.18 -2.95
CA THR A 48 -5.48 14.32 -4.10
C THR A 48 -5.25 12.88 -3.65
N LEU A 49 -4.50 12.68 -2.56
CA LEU A 49 -4.18 11.34 -2.05
C LEU A 49 -5.39 10.66 -1.40
N GLU A 50 -6.29 11.43 -0.78
CA GLU A 50 -7.56 10.95 -0.20
C GLU A 50 -8.64 10.71 -1.25
N TYR A 51 -8.41 11.10 -2.52
CA TYR A 51 -9.45 11.01 -3.54
C TYR A 51 -9.78 9.55 -3.87
N SER A 52 -11.07 9.26 -4.02
CA SER A 52 -11.59 7.89 -4.20
C SER A 52 -10.91 7.11 -5.33
N TYR A 53 -10.53 7.75 -6.44
CA TYR A 53 -9.85 7.06 -7.54
C TYR A 53 -8.44 6.59 -7.15
N VAL A 54 -7.69 7.39 -6.39
CA VAL A 54 -6.36 6.98 -5.90
C VAL A 54 -6.51 5.80 -4.95
N SER A 55 -7.48 5.87 -4.04
CA SER A 55 -7.76 4.80 -3.08
C SER A 55 -8.18 3.49 -3.77
N ILE A 56 -9.08 3.56 -4.76
CA ILE A 56 -9.54 2.37 -5.51
C ILE A 56 -8.38 1.73 -6.28
N VAL A 57 -7.57 2.53 -6.96
CA VAL A 57 -6.42 2.03 -7.72
C VAL A 57 -5.39 1.42 -6.79
N PHE A 58 -5.10 2.06 -5.68
CA PHE A 58 -4.18 1.54 -4.69
C PHE A 58 -4.68 0.21 -4.09
N MET A 59 -5.98 0.09 -3.83
CA MET A 59 -6.63 -1.13 -3.37
C MET A 59 -6.48 -2.31 -4.34
N ILE A 60 -6.41 -2.04 -5.66
CA ILE A 60 -6.18 -3.07 -6.68
C ILE A 60 -4.68 -3.39 -6.83
N LEU A 61 -3.83 -2.37 -6.78
CA LEU A 61 -2.40 -2.52 -7.03
C LEU A 61 -1.66 -3.25 -5.90
N VAL A 62 -2.06 -3.05 -4.64
CA VAL A 62 -1.42 -3.71 -3.49
C VAL A 62 -1.54 -5.24 -3.58
N PRO A 63 -2.73 -5.84 -3.77
CA PRO A 63 -2.85 -7.29 -3.96
C PRO A 63 -2.03 -7.81 -5.14
N VAL A 64 -2.01 -7.09 -6.26
CA VAL A 64 -1.25 -7.50 -7.46
C VAL A 64 0.26 -7.56 -7.17
N MET A 65 0.78 -6.62 -6.38
CA MET A 65 2.20 -6.59 -6.00
C MET A 65 2.54 -7.69 -4.98
N THR A 66 1.62 -7.97 -4.03
CA THR A 66 1.91 -8.88 -2.91
C THR A 66 1.59 -10.34 -3.21
N MET A 67 0.65 -10.63 -4.14
CA MET A 67 0.17 -12.00 -4.41
C MET A 67 1.28 -12.99 -4.80
N LYS A 68 2.32 -12.53 -5.49
CA LYS A 68 3.39 -13.41 -6.00
C LYS A 68 4.53 -13.66 -5.01
N VAL A 69 4.63 -12.86 -3.95
CA VAL A 69 5.85 -12.79 -3.12
C VAL A 69 6.17 -14.09 -2.39
N PHE A 70 5.15 -14.74 -1.85
CA PHE A 70 5.29 -16.02 -1.16
C PHE A 70 4.47 -17.15 -1.81
N ALA A 71 3.26 -16.84 -2.32
CA ALA A 71 2.39 -17.82 -2.91
C ALA A 71 3.01 -18.49 -4.16
N ASP A 72 3.80 -17.74 -4.94
CA ASP A 72 4.50 -18.28 -6.11
C ASP A 72 5.64 -19.22 -5.71
N GLU A 73 6.40 -18.87 -4.70
CA GLU A 73 7.50 -19.70 -4.18
C GLU A 73 6.98 -21.02 -3.57
N ARG A 74 5.83 -20.98 -2.88
CA ARG A 74 5.17 -22.19 -2.37
C ARG A 74 4.63 -23.05 -3.49
N HIS A 75 3.95 -22.46 -4.46
CA HIS A 75 3.42 -23.21 -5.61
C HIS A 75 4.51 -23.90 -6.40
N THR A 76 5.66 -23.26 -6.59
CA THR A 76 6.83 -23.82 -7.31
C THR A 76 7.75 -24.65 -6.42
N LYS A 77 7.45 -24.77 -5.10
CA LYS A 77 8.26 -25.46 -4.07
C LYS A 77 9.71 -24.94 -3.97
N THR A 78 9.96 -23.74 -4.43
CA THR A 78 11.28 -23.09 -4.34
C THR A 78 11.56 -22.53 -2.94
N ASP A 79 10.54 -22.43 -2.09
CA ASP A 79 10.66 -22.14 -0.66
C ASP A 79 11.56 -23.14 0.07
N GLN A 80 11.55 -24.43 -0.33
CA GLN A 80 12.41 -25.47 0.26
C GLN A 80 13.89 -25.14 0.10
N MET A 81 14.30 -24.58 -1.04
CA MET A 81 15.69 -24.14 -1.25
C MET A 81 16.07 -22.93 -0.36
N LEU A 82 15.09 -22.07 -0.04
CA LEU A 82 15.31 -20.94 0.85
C LEU A 82 15.52 -21.39 2.31
N PHE A 83 14.80 -22.43 2.73
CA PHE A 83 14.91 -23.00 4.09
C PHE A 83 16.19 -23.82 4.30
N THR A 84 16.84 -24.32 3.23
CA THR A 84 18.15 -24.99 3.33
C THR A 84 19.32 -24.02 3.36
N ALA A 85 19.11 -22.75 3.03
CA ALA A 85 20.14 -21.72 3.14
C ALA A 85 20.35 -21.29 4.60
N PRO A 86 21.56 -20.86 5.01
CA PRO A 86 21.84 -20.41 6.37
C PRO A 86 21.28 -18.99 6.64
N VAL A 87 19.98 -18.81 6.45
CA VAL A 87 19.27 -17.54 6.65
C VAL A 87 18.05 -17.75 7.56
N THR A 88 17.78 -16.80 8.44
CA THR A 88 16.59 -16.87 9.30
C THR A 88 15.33 -16.45 8.55
N VAL A 89 14.18 -17.03 8.91
CA VAL A 89 12.86 -16.69 8.31
C VAL A 89 12.59 -15.19 8.40
N GLY A 90 12.92 -14.55 9.53
CA GLY A 90 12.77 -13.11 9.68
C GLY A 90 13.57 -12.30 8.66
N GLN A 91 14.78 -12.73 8.30
CA GLN A 91 15.60 -12.06 7.28
C GLN A 91 14.99 -12.19 5.88
N ILE A 92 14.29 -13.29 5.60
CA ILE A 92 13.59 -13.50 4.33
C ILE A 92 12.39 -12.54 4.24
N VAL A 93 11.54 -12.53 5.27
CA VAL A 93 10.34 -11.69 5.32
C VAL A 93 10.70 -10.20 5.22
N TRP A 94 11.66 -9.74 6.04
CA TRP A 94 12.10 -8.34 6.00
C TRP A 94 12.75 -7.98 4.66
N GLY A 95 13.53 -8.88 4.06
CA GLY A 95 14.14 -8.64 2.75
C GLY A 95 13.10 -8.41 1.65
N LYS A 96 12.05 -9.24 1.62
CA LYS A 96 10.95 -9.13 0.67
C LYS A 96 10.07 -7.90 0.92
N TYR A 97 9.74 -7.63 2.18
CA TYR A 97 8.96 -6.46 2.57
C TYR A 97 9.64 -5.14 2.17
N LEU A 98 10.93 -5.00 2.50
CA LEU A 98 11.70 -3.81 2.13
C LEU A 98 11.85 -3.65 0.62
N ALA A 99 11.89 -4.75 -0.15
CA ALA A 99 11.94 -4.67 -1.60
C ALA A 99 10.66 -4.06 -2.19
N ILE A 100 9.48 -4.47 -1.72
CA ILE A 100 8.20 -3.88 -2.13
C ILE A 100 8.13 -2.41 -1.71
N LEU A 101 8.51 -2.10 -0.47
CA LEU A 101 8.54 -0.72 0.01
C LEU A 101 9.45 0.18 -0.82
N THR A 102 10.57 -0.36 -1.33
CA THR A 102 11.47 0.40 -2.21
C THR A 102 10.79 0.76 -3.54
N VAL A 103 10.04 -0.17 -4.13
CA VAL A 103 9.27 0.10 -5.36
C VAL A 103 8.18 1.14 -5.09
N PHE A 104 7.50 1.06 -3.96
CA PHE A 104 6.49 2.04 -3.55
C PHE A 104 7.11 3.41 -3.24
N LEU A 105 8.28 3.43 -2.60
CA LEU A 105 9.02 4.66 -2.29
C LEU A 105 9.36 5.45 -3.57
N VAL A 106 9.65 4.80 -4.70
CA VAL A 106 9.85 5.48 -5.98
C VAL A 106 8.62 6.30 -6.38
N ASN A 107 7.41 5.74 -6.22
CA ASN A 107 6.18 6.49 -6.44
C ASN A 107 6.02 7.67 -5.48
N VAL A 108 6.31 7.45 -4.20
CA VAL A 108 6.21 8.50 -3.18
C VAL A 108 7.19 9.64 -3.49
N LEU A 109 8.40 9.34 -3.97
CA LEU A 109 9.36 10.35 -4.41
C LEU A 109 8.84 11.17 -5.60
N ILE A 110 8.16 10.53 -6.56
CA ILE A 110 7.50 11.25 -7.66
C ILE A 110 6.41 12.18 -7.10
N ILE A 111 5.59 11.71 -6.17
CA ILE A 111 4.54 12.50 -5.54
C ILE A 111 5.13 13.68 -4.73
N CYS A 112 6.30 13.51 -4.10
CA CYS A 112 6.99 14.59 -3.39
C CYS A 112 7.42 15.77 -4.28
N MET A 113 7.49 15.57 -5.60
CA MET A 113 7.77 16.66 -6.54
C MET A 113 6.54 17.57 -6.76
N TYR A 114 5.31 17.09 -6.54
CA TYR A 114 4.10 17.86 -6.83
C TYR A 114 3.96 19.15 -5.99
N PRO A 115 4.17 19.15 -4.67
CA PRO A 115 4.15 20.38 -3.90
C PRO A 115 5.18 21.41 -4.38
N LEU A 116 6.35 20.96 -4.89
CA LEU A 116 7.37 21.87 -5.42
C LEU A 116 6.89 22.56 -6.70
N PHE A 117 6.24 21.82 -7.61
CA PHE A 117 5.64 22.42 -8.81
C PHE A 117 4.51 23.38 -8.50
N MET A 118 3.75 23.14 -7.43
CA MET A 118 2.67 24.06 -7.03
C MET A 118 3.19 25.35 -6.41
N ALA A 119 4.39 25.36 -5.83
CA ALA A 119 4.98 26.50 -5.15
C ALA A 119 5.13 27.72 -6.08
N ASP A 120 5.32 27.46 -7.38
CA ASP A 120 5.42 28.51 -8.40
C ASP A 120 4.08 29.20 -8.71
N TYR A 121 2.96 28.61 -8.28
CA TYR A 121 1.61 29.07 -8.62
C TYR A 121 0.85 29.64 -7.41
N GLY A 122 1.38 29.60 -6.19
CA GLY A 122 0.73 30.17 -5.02
C GLY A 122 1.28 29.71 -3.68
N GLU A 123 0.68 30.23 -2.59
CA GLU A 123 1.04 29.84 -1.23
C GLU A 123 0.55 28.42 -0.93
N ILE A 124 1.49 27.51 -0.62
CA ILE A 124 1.22 26.11 -0.34
C ILE A 124 1.55 25.80 1.12
N PRO A 125 0.70 25.05 1.83
CA PRO A 125 1.03 24.52 3.16
C PRO A 125 2.00 23.33 3.02
N PHE A 126 3.30 23.59 2.86
CA PHE A 126 4.32 22.55 2.67
C PHE A 126 4.31 21.50 3.77
N LEU A 127 4.27 21.91 5.04
CA LEU A 127 4.29 21.00 6.16
C LEU A 127 3.09 20.04 6.14
N ALA A 128 1.88 20.55 5.85
CA ALA A 128 0.68 19.75 5.73
C ALA A 128 0.73 18.82 4.50
N SER A 129 1.31 19.28 3.39
CA SER A 129 1.46 18.50 2.18
C SER A 129 2.42 17.33 2.35
N TYR A 130 3.60 17.56 2.92
CA TYR A 130 4.56 16.48 3.16
C TYR A 130 4.11 15.53 4.27
N SER A 131 3.38 16.00 5.29
CA SER A 131 2.78 15.11 6.28
C SER A 131 1.72 14.20 5.68
N ALA A 132 0.91 14.68 4.73
CA ALA A 132 -0.06 13.86 4.00
C ALA A 132 0.63 12.80 3.14
N ILE A 133 1.72 13.15 2.45
CA ILE A 133 2.53 12.19 1.68
C ILE A 133 3.16 11.12 2.59
N GLY A 134 3.69 11.54 3.75
CA GLY A 134 4.20 10.62 4.76
C GLY A 134 3.12 9.68 5.29
N GLY A 135 1.91 10.18 5.57
CA GLY A 135 0.75 9.37 5.94
C GLY A 135 0.36 8.36 4.86
N PHE A 136 0.36 8.76 3.60
CA PHE A 136 0.11 7.87 2.46
C PHE A 136 1.16 6.76 2.37
N PHE A 137 2.44 7.08 2.57
CA PHE A 137 3.51 6.07 2.62
C PHE A 137 3.32 5.08 3.76
N LEU A 138 3.00 5.54 4.97
CA LEU A 138 2.75 4.67 6.12
C LEU A 138 1.51 3.77 5.92
N MET A 139 0.43 4.33 5.39
CA MET A 139 -0.76 3.56 5.02
C MET A 139 -0.42 2.45 4.01
N GLY A 140 0.33 2.77 2.98
CA GLY A 140 0.80 1.80 2.00
C GLY A 140 1.69 0.72 2.62
N ALA A 141 2.60 1.10 3.51
CA ALA A 141 3.45 0.15 4.23
C ALA A 141 2.63 -0.88 5.02
N VAL A 142 1.56 -0.43 5.71
CA VAL A 142 0.65 -1.33 6.43
C VAL A 142 -0.07 -2.28 5.46
N TYR A 143 -0.62 -1.78 4.35
CA TYR A 143 -1.32 -2.63 3.39
C TYR A 143 -0.40 -3.63 2.71
N PHE A 144 0.84 -3.27 2.40
CA PHE A 144 1.84 -4.22 1.90
C PHE A 144 2.19 -5.28 2.94
N ALA A 145 2.28 -4.95 4.23
CA ALA A 145 2.50 -5.92 5.30
C ALA A 145 1.35 -6.92 5.40
N VAL A 146 0.10 -6.44 5.35
CA VAL A 146 -1.10 -7.30 5.34
C VAL A 146 -1.11 -8.21 4.11
N GLY A 147 -0.83 -7.68 2.91
CA GLY A 147 -0.77 -8.47 1.69
C GLY A 147 0.31 -9.55 1.71
N LEU A 148 1.50 -9.23 2.25
CA LEU A 148 2.57 -10.21 2.45
C LEU A 148 2.18 -11.31 3.43
N PHE A 149 1.51 -10.94 4.54
CA PHE A 149 1.02 -11.91 5.51
C PHE A 149 0.04 -12.89 4.87
N ILE A 150 -0.95 -12.40 4.10
CA ILE A 150 -1.91 -13.23 3.39
C ILE A 150 -1.21 -14.11 2.35
N SER A 151 -0.27 -13.56 1.58
CA SER A 151 0.53 -14.32 0.61
C SER A 151 1.38 -15.42 1.27
N SER A 152 1.76 -15.24 2.53
CA SER A 152 2.53 -16.25 3.27
C SER A 152 1.70 -17.45 3.73
N ILE A 153 0.39 -17.31 3.87
CA ILE A 153 -0.53 -18.36 4.31
C ILE A 153 -1.09 -19.14 3.12
N THR A 154 -1.19 -18.51 1.95
CA THR A 154 -1.85 -19.07 0.76
C THR A 154 -0.81 -19.65 -0.22
N GLU A 155 -1.15 -20.78 -0.87
CA GLU A 155 -0.34 -21.40 -1.93
C GLU A 155 -0.77 -20.95 -3.33
N ASN A 156 -1.97 -20.36 -3.44
CA ASN A 156 -2.53 -19.92 -4.72
C ASN A 156 -2.49 -18.39 -4.81
N GLN A 157 -1.81 -17.87 -5.84
CA GLN A 157 -1.67 -16.44 -6.11
C GLN A 157 -3.02 -15.72 -6.23
N ILE A 158 -4.01 -16.36 -6.90
CA ILE A 158 -5.34 -15.76 -7.11
C ILE A 158 -6.09 -15.64 -5.79
N ILE A 159 -6.04 -16.68 -4.95
CA ILE A 159 -6.67 -16.64 -3.62
C ILE A 159 -6.00 -15.57 -2.75
N SER A 160 -4.67 -15.50 -2.78
CA SER A 160 -3.92 -14.44 -2.08
C SER A 160 -4.37 -13.05 -2.50
N ALA A 161 -4.50 -12.80 -3.81
CA ALA A 161 -4.95 -11.50 -4.32
C ALA A 161 -6.37 -11.16 -3.89
N VAL A 162 -7.30 -12.11 -4.02
CA VAL A 162 -8.73 -11.90 -3.67
C VAL A 162 -8.90 -11.63 -2.18
N VAL A 163 -8.23 -12.40 -1.31
CA VAL A 163 -8.31 -12.22 0.14
C VAL A 163 -7.67 -10.88 0.54
N THR A 164 -6.51 -10.54 -0.02
CA THR A 164 -5.86 -9.24 0.25
C THR A 164 -6.75 -8.08 -0.19
N PHE A 165 -7.34 -8.18 -1.39
CA PHE A 165 -8.30 -7.18 -1.88
C PHE A 165 -9.50 -7.04 -0.94
N ALA A 166 -10.09 -8.15 -0.49
CA ALA A 166 -11.22 -8.14 0.43
C ALA A 166 -10.88 -7.47 1.77
N VAL A 167 -9.72 -7.76 2.35
CA VAL A 167 -9.27 -7.17 3.62
C VAL A 167 -9.06 -5.66 3.47
N ILE A 168 -8.42 -5.22 2.38
CA ILE A 168 -8.20 -3.80 2.13
C ILE A 168 -9.54 -3.09 1.86
N LEU A 169 -10.45 -3.71 1.08
CA LEU A 169 -11.79 -3.18 0.83
C LEU A 169 -12.58 -3.00 2.13
N LEU A 170 -12.54 -3.99 3.02
CA LEU A 170 -13.17 -3.88 4.34
C LEU A 170 -12.58 -2.71 5.15
N SER A 171 -11.26 -2.54 5.11
CA SER A 171 -10.59 -1.41 5.77
C SER A 171 -11.08 -0.06 5.24
N PHE A 172 -11.23 0.09 3.92
CA PHE A 172 -11.79 1.30 3.33
C PHE A 172 -13.28 1.49 3.66
N MET A 173 -14.08 0.40 3.67
CA MET A 173 -15.49 0.48 4.03
C MET A 173 -15.71 0.92 5.47
N MET A 174 -14.81 0.58 6.39
CA MET A 174 -14.89 1.06 7.78
C MET A 174 -14.88 2.59 7.88
N GLN A 175 -14.20 3.29 6.99
CA GLN A 175 -14.19 4.74 6.96
C GLN A 175 -15.60 5.32 6.70
N TYR A 176 -16.42 4.64 5.89
CA TYR A 176 -17.80 5.07 5.63
C TYR A 176 -18.76 4.69 6.76
N MET A 177 -18.44 3.68 7.57
CA MET A 177 -19.25 3.25 8.69
C MET A 177 -19.17 4.22 9.89
N THR A 178 -18.18 5.11 9.94
CA THR A 178 -18.06 6.10 11.01
C THR A 178 -19.28 7.03 11.12
N GLY A 179 -20.01 7.26 10.01
CA GLY A 179 -21.27 8.01 9.99
C GLY A 179 -22.48 7.25 10.55
N ILE A 180 -22.38 5.93 10.67
CA ILE A 180 -23.47 5.07 11.16
C ILE A 180 -23.33 4.84 12.67
N VAL A 181 -22.11 4.97 13.19
CA VAL A 181 -21.84 4.79 14.63
C VAL A 181 -22.32 6.04 15.38
N PRO A 182 -23.26 5.91 16.34
CA PRO A 182 -23.74 7.05 17.11
C PRO A 182 -22.58 7.73 17.84
N SER A 183 -22.52 9.04 17.81
CA SER A 183 -21.46 9.86 18.43
C SER A 183 -21.45 9.84 19.98
N LYS A 184 -22.34 9.05 20.60
CA LYS A 184 -22.38 8.90 22.07
C LYS A 184 -21.24 7.95 22.52
N PRO A 185 -20.51 8.28 23.61
CA PRO A 185 -19.31 7.52 24.02
C PRO A 185 -19.58 6.04 24.42
N MET A 186 -20.77 5.72 24.92
CA MET A 186 -21.13 4.34 25.29
C MET A 186 -21.29 3.39 24.10
N PRO A 187 -22.05 3.73 23.04
CA PRO A 187 -22.19 2.83 21.89
C PRO A 187 -20.91 2.70 21.07
N THR A 188 -20.04 3.71 21.03
CA THR A 188 -18.74 3.59 20.36
C THR A 188 -17.82 2.60 21.05
N ALA A 189 -17.79 2.58 22.39
CA ALA A 189 -17.00 1.61 23.15
C ALA A 189 -17.47 0.17 22.91
N VAL A 190 -18.77 -0.06 22.80
CA VAL A 190 -19.34 -1.38 22.52
C VAL A 190 -18.98 -1.83 21.08
N VAL A 191 -19.11 -0.95 20.08
CA VAL A 191 -18.76 -1.27 18.68
C VAL A 191 -17.27 -1.57 18.55
N THR A 192 -16.39 -0.80 19.19
CA THR A 192 -14.94 -1.07 19.18
C THR A 192 -14.61 -2.37 19.91
N ALA A 193 -15.25 -2.67 21.04
CA ALA A 193 -15.04 -3.94 21.75
C ALA A 193 -15.48 -5.16 20.92
N VAL A 194 -16.64 -5.10 20.27
CA VAL A 194 -17.12 -6.15 19.36
C VAL A 194 -16.16 -6.34 18.18
N PHE A 195 -15.64 -5.24 17.62
CA PHE A 195 -14.68 -5.30 16.52
C PHE A 195 -13.37 -5.99 16.95
N PHE A 196 -12.83 -5.66 18.14
CA PHE A 196 -11.64 -6.31 18.66
C PHE A 196 -11.88 -7.80 18.99
N VAL A 197 -13.06 -8.17 19.45
CA VAL A 197 -13.43 -9.57 19.67
C VAL A 197 -13.47 -10.35 18.35
N ILE A 198 -14.03 -9.78 17.29
CA ILE A 198 -14.08 -10.41 15.95
C ILE A 198 -12.68 -10.59 15.38
N LEU A 199 -11.76 -9.65 15.62
CA LEU A 199 -10.36 -9.73 15.17
C LEU A 199 -9.51 -10.72 15.99
N ALA A 200 -9.93 -11.05 17.20
CA ALA A 200 -9.20 -11.95 18.10
C ALA A 200 -9.63 -13.43 17.95
N VAL A 201 -10.72 -13.72 17.23
CA VAL A 201 -11.20 -15.06 16.85
C VAL A 201 -10.73 -15.45 15.46
#